data_b4986dbefd69f05451c1e75049bb2fa9
#
_entry.id   b4986dbefd69f05451c1e75049bb2fa9
#
_cell.length_a   1.000
_cell.length_b   1.000
_cell.length_c   1.000
_cell.angle_alpha   90.00
_cell.angle_beta   90.00
_cell.angle_gamma   90.00
#
_symmetry.space_group_name_H-M   'P 1'
#
loop_
_entity.id
_entity.type
_entity.pdbx_description
1 polymer ?
#
loop_
_entity_poly.entity_id
_entity_poly.type
_entity_poly.pdbx_seq_one_letter_code
_entity_poly.pdbx_strand_id
1 'polypeptide(L)'
;LSLVHRRNSFRGHLDSVQQVMDLAAEGKINLITEAEVIGIQGEGHVESVTIKHKTQGEVTKEADHFVPLFGLKPSLGPIGDWGLEIEKNAIVVDTRDYSTNRPGIYAIGDVNQYEGKLKLILCGFHEGTIAVQSAFARIHPDKKNVLKYTTVNGVNGF
;
A
#
# COMPACT_ATOMS: atom_id res chain seq x y z
N LEU A 1 7.10 -24.83 -4.43
CA LEU A 1 6.45 -23.53 -4.38
C LEU A 1 5.67 -23.29 -5.68
N SER A 2 4.42 -22.84 -5.61
CA SER A 2 3.64 -22.40 -6.78
C SER A 2 3.35 -20.92 -6.71
N LEU A 3 3.53 -20.19 -7.81
CA LEU A 3 3.13 -18.80 -7.98
C LEU A 3 1.94 -18.74 -8.93
N VAL A 4 0.78 -18.31 -8.44
CA VAL A 4 -0.43 -18.16 -9.26
C VAL A 4 -0.64 -16.70 -9.63
N HIS A 5 -0.81 -16.39 -10.90
CA HIS A 5 -1.03 -15.04 -11.38
C HIS A 5 -2.16 -14.97 -12.42
N ARG A 6 -3.07 -14.01 -12.24
CA ARG A 6 -4.27 -13.87 -13.09
C ARG A 6 -4.04 -13.46 -14.55
N ARG A 7 -2.84 -13.01 -14.89
CA ARG A 7 -2.44 -12.58 -16.24
C ARG A 7 -1.17 -13.30 -16.68
N ASN A 8 -0.86 -13.25 -17.94
CA ASN A 8 0.43 -13.71 -18.49
C ASN A 8 1.52 -12.62 -18.48
N SER A 9 1.19 -11.42 -17.99
CA SER A 9 2.12 -10.30 -17.84
C SER A 9 2.11 -9.78 -16.40
N PHE A 10 3.28 -9.37 -15.92
CA PHE A 10 3.48 -8.87 -14.57
C PHE A 10 3.61 -7.34 -14.56
N ARG A 11 3.18 -6.72 -13.45
CA ARG A 11 3.37 -5.28 -13.18
C ARG A 11 4.53 -5.00 -12.24
N GLY A 12 5.26 -6.03 -11.82
CA GLY A 12 6.40 -5.91 -10.93
C GLY A 12 7.58 -5.19 -11.59
N HIS A 13 8.58 -4.86 -10.77
CA HIS A 13 9.85 -4.34 -11.27
C HIS A 13 10.49 -5.37 -12.21
N LEU A 14 11.11 -4.92 -13.32
CA LEU A 14 11.63 -5.79 -14.38
C LEU A 14 12.58 -6.84 -13.84
N ASP A 15 13.50 -6.47 -12.96
CA ASP A 15 14.44 -7.39 -12.32
C ASP A 15 13.72 -8.50 -11.53
N SER A 16 12.71 -8.17 -10.74
CA SER A 16 11.94 -9.14 -9.99
C SER A 16 11.14 -10.08 -10.89
N VAL A 17 10.61 -9.55 -11.99
CA VAL A 17 9.91 -10.37 -12.99
C VAL A 17 10.88 -11.34 -13.66
N GLN A 18 12.08 -10.87 -14.02
CA GLN A 18 13.11 -11.72 -14.63
C GLN A 18 13.51 -12.86 -13.67
N GLN A 19 13.74 -12.56 -12.39
CA GLN A 19 14.05 -13.59 -11.38
C GLN A 19 12.95 -14.67 -11.29
N VAL A 20 11.68 -14.27 -11.32
CA VAL A 20 10.56 -15.22 -11.32
C VAL A 20 10.59 -16.11 -12.57
N MET A 21 10.84 -15.52 -13.74
CA MET A 21 10.90 -16.28 -15.00
C MET A 21 12.08 -17.27 -15.01
N ASP A 22 13.24 -16.85 -14.51
CA ASP A 22 14.43 -17.72 -14.41
C ASP A 22 14.18 -18.88 -13.45
N LEU A 23 13.61 -18.62 -12.27
CA LEU A 23 13.25 -19.66 -11.29
C LEU A 23 12.22 -20.64 -11.86
N ALA A 24 11.28 -20.17 -12.67
CA ALA A 24 10.31 -21.03 -13.35
C ALA A 24 10.98 -21.89 -14.44
N ALA A 25 11.87 -21.30 -15.23
CA ALA A 25 12.63 -22.03 -16.27
C ALA A 25 13.54 -23.12 -15.67
N GLU A 26 14.12 -22.85 -14.49
CA GLU A 26 14.93 -23.81 -13.74
C GLU A 26 14.09 -24.88 -13.01
N GLY A 27 12.76 -24.80 -13.04
CA GLY A 27 11.87 -25.72 -12.33
C GLY A 27 11.84 -25.56 -10.81
N LYS A 28 12.42 -24.46 -10.28
CA LYS A 28 12.44 -24.16 -8.83
C LYS A 28 11.09 -23.68 -8.31
N ILE A 29 10.29 -23.07 -9.17
CA ILE A 29 8.91 -22.69 -8.88
C ILE A 29 7.97 -23.18 -9.99
N ASN A 30 6.73 -23.45 -9.60
CA ASN A 30 5.67 -23.74 -10.55
C ASN A 30 4.89 -22.44 -10.83
N LEU A 31 5.15 -21.82 -11.97
CA LEU A 31 4.47 -20.59 -12.38
C LEU A 31 3.17 -20.94 -13.13
N ILE A 32 2.04 -20.50 -12.58
CA ILE A 32 0.70 -20.71 -13.13
C ILE A 32 0.11 -19.33 -13.48
N THR A 33 0.19 -18.94 -14.73
CA THR A 33 -0.37 -17.67 -15.21
C THR A 33 -1.80 -17.87 -15.72
N GLU A 34 -2.52 -16.76 -15.98
CA GLU A 34 -3.93 -16.75 -16.42
C GLU A 34 -4.85 -17.59 -15.54
N ALA A 35 -4.55 -17.60 -14.24
CA ALA A 35 -5.24 -18.42 -13.25
C ALA A 35 -5.52 -17.61 -11.98
N GLU A 36 -6.57 -17.98 -11.30
CA GLU A 36 -7.00 -17.36 -10.03
C GLU A 36 -7.24 -18.46 -9.00
N VAL A 37 -6.92 -18.14 -7.74
CA VAL A 37 -7.30 -18.99 -6.61
C VAL A 37 -8.78 -18.70 -6.31
N ILE A 38 -9.60 -19.75 -6.34
CA ILE A 38 -11.05 -19.66 -6.14
C ILE A 38 -11.51 -20.34 -4.84
N GLY A 39 -10.66 -21.12 -4.21
CA GLY A 39 -10.99 -21.82 -2.98
C GLY A 39 -9.76 -22.23 -2.19
N ILE A 40 -9.91 -22.29 -0.88
CA ILE A 40 -8.95 -22.81 0.08
C ILE A 40 -9.70 -23.79 0.96
N GLN A 41 -9.11 -24.95 1.24
CA GLN A 41 -9.68 -25.99 2.07
C GLN A 41 -8.71 -26.40 3.15
N GLY A 42 -9.24 -26.84 4.31
CA GLY A 42 -8.47 -27.34 5.45
C GLY A 42 -9.23 -27.13 6.76
N GLU A 43 -8.88 -27.91 7.76
CA GLU A 43 -9.43 -27.82 9.10
C GLU A 43 -8.34 -27.39 10.09
N GLY A 44 -8.39 -26.12 10.50
CA GLY A 44 -7.39 -25.49 11.38
C GLY A 44 -6.08 -25.10 10.70
N HIS A 45 -5.77 -25.62 9.51
CA HIS A 45 -4.62 -25.26 8.66
C HIS A 45 -5.02 -25.42 7.17
N VAL A 46 -4.20 -24.88 6.28
CA VAL A 46 -4.41 -25.05 4.84
C VAL A 46 -3.98 -26.45 4.43
N GLU A 47 -4.84 -27.18 3.74
CA GLU A 47 -4.56 -28.52 3.19
C GLU A 47 -4.53 -28.51 1.67
N SER A 48 -5.39 -27.69 1.04
CA SER A 48 -5.42 -27.59 -0.41
C SER A 48 -5.93 -26.23 -0.88
N VAL A 49 -5.59 -25.92 -2.14
CA VAL A 49 -5.97 -24.68 -2.83
C VAL A 49 -6.56 -25.04 -4.18
N THR A 50 -7.75 -24.53 -4.49
CA THR A 50 -8.40 -24.70 -5.79
C THR A 50 -8.06 -23.52 -6.69
N ILE A 51 -7.49 -23.81 -7.83
CA ILE A 51 -7.02 -22.86 -8.84
C ILE A 51 -7.86 -23.03 -10.09
N LYS A 52 -8.40 -21.94 -10.61
CA LYS A 52 -9.14 -21.89 -11.88
C LYS A 52 -8.29 -21.23 -12.94
N HIS A 53 -7.90 -22.00 -13.94
CA HIS A 53 -7.21 -21.49 -15.13
C HIS A 53 -8.23 -21.10 -16.19
N LYS A 54 -7.98 -20.02 -16.94
CA LYS A 54 -8.93 -19.51 -17.95
C LYS A 54 -9.31 -20.54 -19.02
N THR A 55 -8.39 -21.39 -19.44
CA THR A 55 -8.57 -22.32 -20.54
C THR A 55 -8.47 -23.79 -20.14
N GLN A 56 -7.81 -24.10 -19.02
CA GLN A 56 -7.53 -25.49 -18.61
C GLN A 56 -8.52 -26.01 -17.55
N GLY A 57 -9.45 -25.15 -17.09
CA GLY A 57 -10.42 -25.51 -16.06
C GLY A 57 -9.91 -25.37 -14.63
N GLU A 58 -10.48 -26.15 -13.73
CA GLU A 58 -10.19 -26.09 -12.29
C GLU A 58 -9.28 -27.25 -11.88
N VAL A 59 -8.32 -26.97 -11.01
CA VAL A 59 -7.43 -27.96 -10.41
C VAL A 59 -7.27 -27.67 -8.92
N THR A 60 -7.34 -28.69 -8.10
CA THR A 60 -7.01 -28.60 -6.67
C THR A 60 -5.59 -29.11 -6.45
N LYS A 61 -4.80 -28.35 -5.70
CA LYS A 61 -3.41 -28.69 -5.33
C LYS A 61 -3.28 -28.73 -3.82
N GLU A 62 -2.58 -29.73 -3.33
CA GLU A 62 -2.17 -29.79 -1.92
C GLU A 62 -1.22 -28.63 -1.60
N ALA A 63 -1.41 -28.02 -0.45
CA ALA A 63 -0.62 -26.89 0.03
C ALA A 63 -0.69 -26.79 1.56
N ASP A 64 0.45 -26.64 2.21
CA ASP A 64 0.55 -26.42 3.67
C ASP A 64 0.41 -24.92 4.01
N HIS A 65 0.71 -24.05 3.05
CA HIS A 65 0.68 -22.59 3.24
C HIS A 65 0.09 -21.88 2.02
N PHE A 66 -0.68 -20.83 2.29
CA PHE A 66 -1.20 -19.92 1.28
C PHE A 66 -0.84 -18.48 1.64
N VAL A 67 -0.18 -17.78 0.72
CA VAL A 67 0.20 -16.38 0.89
C VAL A 67 -0.56 -15.51 -0.11
N PRO A 68 -1.63 -14.81 0.30
CA PRO A 68 -2.39 -13.94 -0.58
C PRO A 68 -1.68 -12.59 -0.80
N LEU A 69 -1.26 -12.34 -2.06
CA LEU A 69 -0.64 -11.08 -2.47
C LEU A 69 -1.52 -10.36 -3.50
N PHE A 70 -2.80 -10.17 -3.19
CA PHE A 70 -3.80 -9.62 -4.11
C PHE A 70 -3.74 -8.10 -4.26
N GLY A 71 -2.89 -7.43 -3.50
CA GLY A 71 -2.79 -5.98 -3.43
C GLY A 71 -3.81 -5.36 -2.47
N LEU A 72 -3.83 -4.04 -2.44
CA LEU A 72 -4.72 -3.26 -1.58
C LEU A 72 -5.79 -2.56 -2.43
N LYS A 73 -7.02 -2.60 -1.96
CA LYS A 73 -8.10 -1.75 -2.46
C LYS A 73 -8.36 -0.66 -1.41
N PRO A 74 -7.99 0.60 -1.68
CA PRO A 74 -8.22 1.67 -0.73
C PRO A 74 -9.72 1.85 -0.49
N SER A 75 -10.10 2.02 0.78
CA SER A 75 -11.45 2.35 1.20
C SER A 75 -11.36 3.38 2.31
N LEU A 76 -12.03 4.50 2.14
CA LEU A 76 -12.07 5.56 3.14
C LEU A 76 -13.04 5.25 4.30
N GLY A 77 -13.93 4.26 4.12
CA GLY A 77 -14.93 3.93 5.13
C GLY A 77 -15.71 5.17 5.58
N PRO A 78 -15.96 5.34 6.89
CA PRO A 78 -16.71 6.50 7.41
C PRO A 78 -16.06 7.85 7.10
N ILE A 79 -14.75 7.91 6.82
CA ILE A 79 -14.06 9.16 6.46
C ILE A 79 -14.64 9.77 5.19
N GLY A 80 -15.17 8.93 4.28
CA GLY A 80 -15.84 9.36 3.07
C GLY A 80 -17.04 10.29 3.32
N ASP A 81 -17.67 10.21 4.49
CA ASP A 81 -18.86 10.97 4.87
C ASP A 81 -18.52 12.26 5.64
N TRP A 82 -17.24 12.55 5.88
CA TRP A 82 -16.80 13.73 6.65
C TRP A 82 -16.89 15.06 5.86
N GLY A 83 -17.35 15.00 4.60
CA GLY A 83 -17.44 16.17 3.72
C GLY A 83 -16.06 16.68 3.28
N LEU A 84 -15.10 15.79 3.20
CA LEU A 84 -13.78 16.05 2.61
C LEU A 84 -13.89 16.00 1.09
N GLU A 85 -13.05 16.77 0.41
CA GLU A 85 -12.90 16.65 -1.03
C GLU A 85 -12.17 15.35 -1.37
N ILE A 86 -12.81 14.50 -2.19
CA ILE A 86 -12.29 13.16 -2.53
C ILE A 86 -12.13 13.05 -4.04
N GLU A 87 -10.95 12.68 -4.48
CA GLU A 87 -10.65 12.32 -5.86
C GLU A 87 -10.00 10.93 -5.92
N LYS A 88 -10.47 10.06 -6.85
CA LYS A 88 -9.93 8.71 -7.05
C LYS A 88 -9.83 7.88 -5.76
N ASN A 89 -10.83 8.04 -4.88
CA ASN A 89 -10.89 7.38 -3.59
C ASN A 89 -9.74 7.77 -2.63
N ALA A 90 -9.27 9.00 -2.74
CA ALA A 90 -8.26 9.59 -1.86
C ALA A 90 -8.62 11.04 -1.53
N ILE A 91 -8.13 11.56 -0.42
CA ILE A 91 -8.47 12.88 0.11
C ILE A 91 -7.60 13.93 -0.55
N VAL A 92 -8.23 14.91 -1.21
CA VAL A 92 -7.52 16.04 -1.83
C VAL A 92 -6.93 16.94 -0.75
N VAL A 93 -5.68 17.34 -0.94
CA VAL A 93 -4.94 18.21 0.00
C VAL A 93 -4.19 19.33 -0.73
N ASP A 94 -3.97 20.43 -0.02
CA ASP A 94 -3.02 21.46 -0.45
C ASP A 94 -1.59 20.97 -0.15
N THR A 95 -0.74 20.94 -1.17
CA THR A 95 0.65 20.45 -1.05
C THR A 95 1.56 21.35 -0.22
N ARG A 96 1.13 22.57 0.11
CA ARG A 96 1.90 23.49 0.95
C ARG A 96 1.94 23.06 2.40
N ASP A 97 0.87 22.42 2.88
CA ASP A 97 0.72 22.07 4.30
C ASP A 97 -0.05 20.78 4.56
N TYR A 98 -0.51 20.10 3.52
CA TYR A 98 -1.31 18.88 3.55
C TYR A 98 -2.65 19.03 4.27
N SER A 99 -3.18 20.26 4.34
CA SER A 99 -4.53 20.52 4.83
C SER A 99 -5.58 20.09 3.80
N THR A 100 -6.73 19.68 4.31
CA THR A 100 -7.91 19.37 3.50
C THR A 100 -8.79 20.62 3.31
N ASN A 101 -9.88 20.49 2.55
CA ASN A 101 -10.92 21.52 2.46
C ASN A 101 -11.62 21.81 3.81
N ARG A 102 -11.44 20.96 4.82
CA ARG A 102 -11.95 21.16 6.17
C ARG A 102 -10.86 21.65 7.10
N PRO A 103 -10.98 22.88 7.67
CA PRO A 103 -9.97 23.46 8.55
C PRO A 103 -9.67 22.57 9.77
N GLY A 104 -8.38 22.30 10.02
CA GLY A 104 -7.92 21.48 11.13
C GLY A 104 -7.87 19.99 10.84
N ILE A 105 -8.23 19.57 9.62
CA ILE A 105 -8.06 18.20 9.14
C ILE A 105 -6.94 18.19 8.11
N TYR A 106 -6.00 17.27 8.28
CA TYR A 106 -4.87 17.04 7.40
C TYR A 106 -4.91 15.58 6.92
N ALA A 107 -4.42 15.32 5.72
CA ALA A 107 -4.29 13.96 5.22
C ALA A 107 -2.90 13.74 4.64
N ILE A 108 -2.24 12.65 5.05
CA ILE A 108 -0.87 12.31 4.67
C ILE A 108 -0.77 10.84 4.25
N GLY A 109 0.29 10.50 3.53
CA GLY A 109 0.55 9.12 3.10
C GLY A 109 -0.36 8.68 1.95
N ASP A 110 -0.65 7.39 1.87
CA ASP A 110 -1.37 6.79 0.73
C ASP A 110 -2.83 7.23 0.61
N VAL A 111 -3.40 7.81 1.68
CA VAL A 111 -4.79 8.23 1.74
C VAL A 111 -5.02 9.59 1.06
N ASN A 112 -3.98 10.41 0.88
CA ASN A 112 -4.12 11.71 0.24
C ASN A 112 -3.91 11.67 -1.28
N GLN A 113 -4.38 12.75 -1.95
CA GLN A 113 -4.28 12.95 -3.38
C GLN A 113 -3.87 14.39 -3.70
N TYR A 114 -2.90 14.54 -4.58
CA TYR A 114 -2.47 15.79 -5.21
C TYR A 114 -1.72 15.48 -6.51
N GLU A 115 -1.49 16.48 -7.35
CA GLU A 115 -0.77 16.31 -8.60
C GLU A 115 0.68 15.85 -8.35
N GLY A 116 1.12 14.79 -9.04
CA GLY A 116 2.46 14.22 -8.86
C GLY A 116 2.61 13.32 -7.63
N LYS A 117 1.52 12.94 -6.96
CA LYS A 117 1.55 12.06 -5.79
C LYS A 117 2.26 10.75 -6.06
N LEU A 118 3.28 10.46 -5.25
CA LEU A 118 3.93 9.16 -5.17
C LEU A 118 3.54 8.47 -3.85
N LYS A 119 3.01 7.25 -3.96
CA LYS A 119 2.63 6.42 -2.80
C LYS A 119 3.86 5.68 -2.26
N LEU A 120 4.74 6.43 -1.63
CA LEU A 120 5.97 5.94 -1.00
C LEU A 120 5.97 6.30 0.49
N ILE A 121 6.49 5.40 1.32
CA ILE A 121 6.66 5.63 2.77
C ILE A 121 7.44 6.92 3.03
N LEU A 122 8.52 7.15 2.27
CA LEU A 122 9.33 8.38 2.36
C LEU A 122 8.50 9.65 2.16
N CYS A 123 7.62 9.66 1.15
CA CYS A 123 6.74 10.81 0.89
C CYS A 123 5.77 11.02 2.06
N GLY A 124 5.19 9.95 2.61
CA GLY A 124 4.30 10.04 3.76
C GLY A 124 4.96 10.64 5.01
N PHE A 125 6.22 10.30 5.29
CA PHE A 125 6.98 10.92 6.39
C PHE A 125 7.25 12.40 6.15
N HIS A 126 7.62 12.79 4.92
CA HIS A 126 7.80 14.19 4.55
C HIS A 126 6.50 14.99 4.72
N GLU A 127 5.40 14.47 4.18
CA GLU A 127 4.07 15.06 4.31
C GLU A 127 3.67 15.24 5.78
N GLY A 128 3.91 14.22 6.62
CA GLY A 128 3.64 14.26 8.05
C GLY A 128 4.43 15.36 8.75
N THR A 129 5.70 15.52 8.41
CA THR A 129 6.54 16.57 8.97
C THR A 129 5.95 17.95 8.69
N ILE A 130 5.53 18.23 7.47
CA ILE A 130 4.96 19.53 7.08
C ILE A 130 3.58 19.72 7.72
N ALA A 131 2.71 18.71 7.69
CA ALA A 131 1.38 18.78 8.28
C ALA A 131 1.42 19.10 9.80
N VAL A 132 2.36 18.49 10.53
CA VAL A 132 2.55 18.77 11.98
C VAL A 132 2.99 20.22 12.21
N GLN A 133 3.86 20.78 11.35
CA GLN A 133 4.27 22.19 11.46
C GLN A 133 3.05 23.12 11.25
N SER A 134 2.23 22.84 10.25
CA SER A 134 1.01 23.61 10.01
C SER A 134 0.01 23.48 11.15
N ALA A 135 -0.21 22.27 11.65
CA ALA A 135 -1.07 22.02 12.81
C ALA A 135 -0.60 22.78 14.07
N PHE A 136 0.72 22.79 14.33
CA PHE A 136 1.31 23.54 15.43
C PHE A 136 1.04 25.04 15.29
N ALA A 137 1.28 25.61 14.12
CA ALA A 137 1.05 27.04 13.87
C ALA A 137 -0.44 27.41 14.03
N ARG A 138 -1.34 26.51 13.64
CA ARG A 138 -2.78 26.69 13.83
C ARG A 138 -3.21 26.68 15.28
N ILE A 139 -2.65 25.78 16.10
CA ILE A 139 -2.99 25.62 17.51
C ILE A 139 -2.33 26.74 18.35
N HIS A 140 -1.17 27.21 17.93
CA HIS A 140 -0.37 28.21 18.65
C HIS A 140 -0.01 29.40 17.76
N PRO A 141 -0.98 30.23 17.35
CA PRO A 141 -0.74 31.33 16.39
C PRO A 141 0.26 32.38 16.92
N ASP A 142 0.36 32.53 18.22
CA ASP A 142 1.26 33.49 18.87
C ASP A 142 2.67 32.93 19.15
N LYS A 143 2.92 31.67 18.84
CA LYS A 143 4.22 31.01 19.09
C LYS A 143 4.98 30.78 17.79
N LYS A 144 6.22 31.28 17.76
CA LYS A 144 7.13 30.93 16.67
C LYS A 144 7.57 29.49 16.83
N ASN A 145 7.26 28.65 15.82
CA ASN A 145 7.78 27.29 15.78
C ASN A 145 9.26 27.33 15.36
N VAL A 146 10.16 26.94 16.26
CA VAL A 146 11.60 26.86 15.99
C VAL A 146 11.95 25.39 15.89
N LEU A 147 12.21 24.92 14.66
CA LEU A 147 12.76 23.60 14.42
C LEU A 147 14.16 23.51 15.07
N LYS A 148 14.29 22.59 16.03
CA LYS A 148 15.56 22.24 16.64
C LYS A 148 16.02 20.91 16.06
N TYR A 149 17.16 20.90 15.42
CA TYR A 149 17.75 19.68 14.91
C TYR A 149 18.42 18.90 16.05
N THR A 150 18.26 17.58 16.05
CA THR A 150 18.89 16.68 17.04
C THR A 150 20.41 16.79 17.04
N THR A 151 21.01 17.16 15.90
CA THR A 151 22.44 17.43 15.77
C THR A 151 22.94 18.63 16.61
N VAL A 152 22.05 19.55 16.97
CA VAL A 152 22.38 20.75 17.78
C VAL A 152 22.21 20.51 19.27
N ASN A 153 21.21 19.73 19.67
CA ASN A 153 20.84 19.56 21.09
C ASN A 153 21.12 18.14 21.63
N GLY A 154 21.61 17.22 20.81
CA GLY A 154 21.69 15.80 21.15
C GLY A 154 20.32 15.14 21.29
N VAL A 155 20.29 13.82 21.29
CA VAL A 155 19.12 13.04 21.68
C VAL A 155 19.21 12.88 23.21
N ASN A 156 18.62 13.77 23.98
CA ASN A 156 18.39 13.52 25.40
C ASN A 156 17.38 12.38 25.49
N GLY A 157 17.79 11.27 26.07
CA GLY A 157 17.14 9.97 25.98
C GLY A 157 15.61 9.99 26.17
N PHE A 158 15.03 8.98 25.56
CA PHE A 158 13.65 8.57 25.77
C PHE A 158 13.43 8.20 27.23
#